data_14c77ac1104ef990b650a181cfe89ea3
#
_entry.id   14c77ac1104ef990b650a181cfe89ea3
#
_cell.length_a   1.000
_cell.length_b   1.000
_cell.length_c   1.000
_cell.angle_alpha   90.00
_cell.angle_beta   90.00
_cell.angle_gamma   90.00
#
_symmetry.space_group_name_H-M   'P 1'
#
loop_
_entity.id
_entity.type
_entity.pdbx_description
1 polymer ?
#
loop_
_entity_poly.entity_id
_entity_poly.type
_entity_poly.pdbx_seq_one_letter_code
_entity_poly.pdbx_strand_id
1 'polypeptide(L)'
;MFRIIKNIFIGLILISICFTQQKIDFRTADEQAKDPNVALKKSLIFPGVGQLYNDQKIKGYTLIAAELFSLYSFNENRKKYKYYNESYDKSQDYYLRERNRFAWIAIGLYFYGILDSVVEAHLNDFDKIVKENDPQSDTGDIDGK
;
A
#
# COMPACT_ATOMS: atom_id res chain seq x y z
N MET A 1 -2.49 19.81 19.08
CA MET A 1 -1.68 18.70 18.57
C MET A 1 -2.44 17.80 17.58
N PHE A 2 -3.66 17.35 17.89
CA PHE A 2 -4.45 16.42 17.04
C PHE A 2 -4.86 16.98 15.65
N ARG A 3 -5.15 18.28 15.55
CA ARG A 3 -5.48 18.95 14.26
C ARG A 3 -4.27 18.95 13.31
N ILE A 4 -3.07 19.10 13.84
CA ILE A 4 -1.83 19.11 13.09
C ILE A 4 -1.54 17.70 12.53
N ILE A 5 -1.68 16.68 13.37
CA ILE A 5 -1.48 15.26 12.97
C ILE A 5 -2.50 14.84 11.92
N LYS A 6 -3.77 15.25 12.06
CA LYS A 6 -4.82 15.02 11.06
C LYS A 6 -4.47 15.66 9.71
N ASN A 7 -3.99 16.91 9.71
CA ASN A 7 -3.64 17.62 8.49
C ASN A 7 -2.38 17.03 7.84
N ILE A 8 -1.40 16.58 8.62
CA ILE A 8 -0.22 15.86 8.13
C ILE A 8 -0.63 14.53 7.50
N PHE A 9 -1.58 13.80 8.10
CA PHE A 9 -2.05 12.52 7.57
C PHE A 9 -2.84 12.69 6.27
N ILE A 10 -3.69 13.72 6.18
CA ILE A 10 -4.39 14.09 4.95
C ILE A 10 -3.40 14.54 3.87
N GLY A 11 -2.38 15.30 4.23
CA GLY A 11 -1.30 15.70 3.32
C GLY A 11 -0.50 14.51 2.78
N LEU A 12 -0.17 13.52 3.63
CA LEU A 12 0.50 12.28 3.24
C LEU A 12 -0.36 11.44 2.28
N ILE A 13 -1.67 11.35 2.50
CA ILE A 13 -2.59 10.65 1.61
C ILE A 13 -2.67 11.36 0.26
N LEU A 14 -2.76 12.70 0.24
CA LEU A 14 -2.80 13.49 -1.00
C LEU A 14 -1.48 13.40 -1.78
N ILE A 15 -0.35 13.40 -1.10
CA ILE A 15 0.98 13.18 -1.69
C ILE A 15 1.07 11.77 -2.30
N SER A 16 0.53 10.75 -1.62
CA SER A 16 0.47 9.38 -2.13
C SER A 16 -0.33 9.28 -3.44
N ILE A 17 -1.44 10.01 -3.54
CA ILE A 17 -2.28 10.06 -4.76
C ILE A 17 -1.56 10.78 -5.91
N CYS A 18 -0.82 11.86 -5.62
CA CYS A 18 -0.04 12.58 -6.63
C CYS A 18 1.14 11.75 -7.18
N PHE A 19 1.75 10.89 -6.37
CA PHE A 19 2.84 10.00 -6.81
C PHE A 19 2.35 8.80 -7.63
N THR A 20 1.05 8.52 -7.67
CA THR A 20 0.46 7.42 -8.45
C THR A 20 0.46 7.69 -9.96
N GLN A 21 0.75 8.92 -10.41
CA GLN A 21 0.98 9.24 -11.84
C GLN A 21 2.44 9.00 -12.27
N GLN A 22 3.08 8.01 -11.68
CA GLN A 22 4.46 7.72 -12.02
C GLN A 22 4.51 6.76 -13.20
N LYS A 23 5.01 7.30 -14.31
CA LYS A 23 5.69 6.63 -15.43
C LYS A 23 5.18 5.23 -15.76
N ILE A 24 4.62 5.11 -16.94
CA ILE A 24 4.75 3.88 -17.72
C ILE A 24 6.26 3.64 -17.86
N ASP A 25 6.83 2.90 -16.92
CA ASP A 25 8.17 2.39 -17.03
C ASP A 25 8.11 1.31 -18.10
N PHE A 26 8.71 1.58 -19.23
CA PHE A 26 9.00 0.55 -20.24
C PHE A 26 10.08 -0.36 -19.63
N ARG A 27 9.65 -1.31 -18.79
CA ARG A 27 10.53 -2.33 -18.22
C ARG A 27 11.04 -3.20 -19.35
N THR A 28 12.34 -3.39 -19.41
CA THR A 28 13.00 -4.29 -20.34
C THR A 28 12.47 -5.72 -20.20
N ALA A 29 12.41 -6.44 -21.31
CA ALA A 29 11.77 -7.76 -21.47
C ALA A 29 12.29 -8.89 -20.54
N ASP A 30 13.33 -8.64 -19.73
CA ASP A 30 13.94 -9.62 -18.81
C ASP A 30 13.32 -9.66 -17.40
N GLU A 31 12.33 -8.83 -17.10
CA GLU A 31 11.66 -8.88 -15.80
C GLU A 31 10.66 -10.05 -15.77
N GLN A 32 10.97 -11.05 -14.94
CA GLN A 32 10.10 -12.21 -14.70
C GLN A 32 8.67 -11.77 -14.36
N ALA A 33 7.67 -12.41 -15.00
CA ALA A 33 6.28 -12.19 -14.70
C ALA A 33 6.03 -12.37 -13.20
N LYS A 34 5.35 -11.42 -12.58
CA LYS A 34 5.03 -11.49 -11.15
C LYS A 34 3.80 -12.39 -10.99
N ASP A 35 3.94 -13.48 -10.25
CA ASP A 35 2.84 -14.41 -9.98
C ASP A 35 1.82 -13.76 -9.01
N PRO A 36 0.55 -13.55 -9.44
CA PRO A 36 -0.50 -12.98 -8.60
C PRO A 36 -0.76 -13.79 -7.32
N ASN A 37 -0.61 -15.10 -7.37
CA ASN A 37 -0.79 -15.96 -6.20
C ASN A 37 0.32 -15.75 -5.16
N VAL A 38 1.54 -15.48 -5.61
CA VAL A 38 2.66 -15.15 -4.72
C VAL A 38 2.46 -13.76 -4.12
N ALA A 39 2.02 -12.78 -4.91
CA ALA A 39 1.68 -11.45 -4.43
C ALA A 39 0.57 -11.51 -3.36
N LEU A 40 -0.50 -12.27 -3.63
CA LEU A 40 -1.59 -12.52 -2.68
C LEU A 40 -1.07 -13.11 -1.37
N LYS A 41 -0.32 -14.22 -1.43
CA LYS A 41 0.22 -14.88 -0.23
C LYS A 41 1.09 -13.96 0.60
N LYS A 42 1.92 -13.13 -0.04
CA LYS A 42 2.77 -12.14 0.65
C LYS A 42 1.95 -11.04 1.30
N SER A 43 0.92 -10.54 0.63
CA SER A 43 0.02 -9.50 1.17
C SER A 43 -0.84 -10.00 2.33
N LEU A 44 -1.20 -11.30 2.35
CA LEU A 44 -1.90 -11.93 3.46
C LEU A 44 -1.05 -11.99 4.74
N ILE A 45 0.28 -12.04 4.63
CA ILE A 45 1.17 -12.02 5.80
C ILE A 45 1.17 -10.63 6.42
N PHE A 46 1.37 -9.59 5.60
CA PHE A 46 1.38 -8.21 6.05
C PHE A 46 1.08 -7.24 4.88
N PRO A 47 0.21 -6.22 5.09
CA PRO A 47 -0.07 -5.24 4.05
C PRO A 47 1.21 -4.49 3.65
N GLY A 48 1.40 -4.30 2.35
CA GLY A 48 2.61 -3.69 1.78
C GLY A 48 3.67 -4.68 1.30
N VAL A 49 3.72 -5.91 1.81
CA VAL A 49 4.72 -6.91 1.38
C VAL A 49 4.47 -7.38 -0.06
N GLY A 50 3.22 -7.49 -0.48
CA GLY A 50 2.88 -7.79 -1.87
C GLY A 50 3.30 -6.68 -2.83
N GLN A 51 3.17 -5.42 -2.45
CA GLN A 51 3.66 -4.28 -3.23
C GLN A 51 5.18 -4.29 -3.36
N LEU A 52 5.89 -4.65 -2.29
CA LEU A 52 7.35 -4.83 -2.36
C LEU A 52 7.74 -5.95 -3.32
N TYR A 53 6.97 -7.04 -3.36
CA TYR A 53 7.18 -8.11 -4.34
C TYR A 53 6.95 -7.63 -5.78
N ASN A 54 5.99 -6.74 -6.00
CA ASN A 54 5.70 -6.13 -7.29
C ASN A 54 6.64 -4.98 -7.65
N ASP A 55 7.75 -4.79 -6.92
CA ASP A 55 8.74 -3.71 -7.06
C ASP A 55 8.20 -2.30 -6.79
N GLN A 56 7.00 -2.18 -6.25
CA GLN A 56 6.39 -0.92 -5.83
C GLN A 56 6.89 -0.49 -4.44
N LYS A 57 8.18 -0.24 -4.32
CA LYS A 57 8.86 0.01 -3.03
C LYS A 57 8.24 1.15 -2.23
N ILE A 58 8.00 2.30 -2.87
CA ILE A 58 7.43 3.48 -2.19
C ILE A 58 6.04 3.16 -1.64
N LYS A 59 5.18 2.54 -2.45
CA LYS A 59 3.82 2.15 -2.08
C LYS A 59 3.82 1.10 -0.97
N GLY A 60 4.69 0.09 -1.09
CA GLY A 60 4.86 -0.95 -0.07
C GLY A 60 5.28 -0.39 1.28
N TYR A 61 6.34 0.44 1.34
CA TYR A 61 6.78 1.06 2.59
C TYR A 61 5.75 2.02 3.18
N THR A 62 5.03 2.78 2.35
CA THR A 62 3.96 3.67 2.81
C THR A 62 2.83 2.90 3.47
N LEU A 63 2.39 1.77 2.87
CA LEU A 63 1.36 0.91 3.44
C LEU A 63 1.82 0.28 4.76
N ILE A 64 3.04 -0.23 4.82
CA ILE A 64 3.63 -0.78 6.04
C ILE A 64 3.63 0.27 7.16
N ALA A 65 4.11 1.49 6.87
CA ALA A 65 4.17 2.56 7.85
C ALA A 65 2.76 2.99 8.33
N ALA A 66 1.79 3.09 7.41
CA ALA A 66 0.41 3.44 7.74
C ALA A 66 -0.26 2.37 8.61
N GLU A 67 -0.03 1.09 8.30
CA GLU A 67 -0.55 -0.03 9.09
C GLU A 67 0.04 -0.04 10.50
N LEU A 68 1.37 0.07 10.62
CA LEU A 68 2.05 0.14 11.94
C LEU A 68 1.56 1.33 12.77
N PHE A 69 1.38 2.49 12.14
CA PHE A 69 0.84 3.67 12.83
C PHE A 69 -0.60 3.43 13.30
N SER A 70 -1.44 2.79 12.48
CA SER A 70 -2.83 2.47 12.85
C SER A 70 -2.89 1.49 14.03
N LEU A 71 -2.08 0.43 13.99
CA LEU A 71 -1.98 -0.55 15.07
C LEU A 71 -1.43 0.05 16.37
N TYR A 72 -0.40 0.90 16.27
CA TYR A 72 0.12 1.63 17.42
C TYR A 72 -0.93 2.53 18.03
N SER A 73 -1.62 3.35 17.22
CA SER A 73 -2.67 4.26 17.68
C SER A 73 -3.87 3.50 18.29
N PHE A 74 -4.25 2.37 17.69
CA PHE A 74 -5.25 1.48 18.26
C PHE A 74 -4.85 1.00 19.66
N ASN A 75 -3.61 0.51 19.82
CA ASN A 75 -3.14 -0.02 21.11
C ASN A 75 -3.04 1.08 22.18
N GLU A 76 -2.55 2.28 21.83
CA GLU A 76 -2.49 3.41 22.75
C GLU A 76 -3.89 3.85 23.23
N ASN A 77 -4.85 3.99 22.31
CA ASN A 77 -6.20 4.36 22.69
C ASN A 77 -6.91 3.23 23.47
N ARG A 78 -6.60 1.96 23.18
CA ARG A 78 -7.08 0.81 23.95
C ARG A 78 -6.57 0.84 25.39
N LYS A 79 -5.28 1.15 25.60
CA LYS A 79 -4.70 1.28 26.94
C LYS A 79 -5.34 2.44 27.70
N LYS A 80 -5.45 3.62 27.09
CA LYS A 80 -6.06 4.79 27.70
C LYS A 80 -7.54 4.58 28.04
N TYR A 81 -8.27 3.85 27.21
CA TYR A 81 -9.64 3.45 27.52
C TYR A 81 -9.72 2.48 28.70
N LYS A 82 -8.86 1.43 28.72
CA LYS A 82 -8.89 0.37 29.73
C LYS A 82 -8.45 0.88 31.10
N TYR A 83 -7.43 1.73 31.14
CA TYR A 83 -6.84 2.29 32.35
C TYR A 83 -7.16 3.79 32.48
N TYR A 84 -8.41 4.13 32.20
CA TYR A 84 -8.84 5.52 32.23
C TYR A 84 -8.63 6.14 33.61
N ASN A 85 -8.10 7.36 33.63
CA ASN A 85 -7.91 8.17 34.81
C ASN A 85 -8.42 9.60 34.52
N GLU A 86 -9.03 10.27 35.50
CA GLU A 86 -9.53 11.64 35.37
C GLU A 86 -8.44 12.68 35.07
N SER A 87 -7.17 12.33 35.24
CA SER A 87 -6.05 13.20 34.84
C SER A 87 -5.81 13.25 33.32
N TYR A 88 -6.52 12.45 32.50
CA TYR A 88 -6.43 12.53 31.05
C TYR A 88 -7.20 13.71 30.49
N ASP A 89 -6.63 14.41 29.48
CA ASP A 89 -7.24 15.57 28.83
C ASP A 89 -8.57 15.29 28.12
N LYS A 90 -8.88 14.03 27.84
CA LYS A 90 -10.06 13.61 27.07
C LYS A 90 -10.89 12.58 27.84
N SER A 91 -12.18 12.56 27.55
CA SER A 91 -13.10 11.60 28.17
C SER A 91 -12.79 10.15 27.75
N GLN A 92 -13.22 9.19 28.56
CA GLN A 92 -13.08 7.77 28.25
C GLN A 92 -13.74 7.39 26.90
N ASP A 93 -14.91 7.95 26.60
CA ASP A 93 -15.61 7.74 25.34
C ASP A 93 -14.84 8.23 24.11
N TYR A 94 -14.02 9.30 24.29
CA TYR A 94 -13.15 9.75 23.22
C TYR A 94 -12.14 8.67 22.85
N TYR A 95 -11.48 8.05 23.83
CA TYR A 95 -10.49 6.98 23.58
C TYR A 95 -11.15 5.72 23.00
N LEU A 96 -12.40 5.43 23.37
CA LEU A 96 -13.17 4.34 22.77
C LEU A 96 -13.41 4.58 21.28
N ARG A 97 -13.87 5.77 20.91
CA ARG A 97 -14.11 6.14 19.51
C ARG A 97 -12.81 6.12 18.69
N GLU A 98 -11.73 6.69 19.23
CA GLU A 98 -10.43 6.71 18.56
C GLU A 98 -9.89 5.28 18.35
N ARG A 99 -9.97 4.43 19.35
CA ARG A 99 -9.61 3.02 19.23
C ARG A 99 -10.37 2.34 18.10
N ASN A 100 -11.69 2.50 18.07
CA ASN A 100 -12.52 1.90 17.02
C ASN A 100 -12.20 2.46 15.63
N ARG A 101 -11.95 3.76 15.54
CA ARG A 101 -11.54 4.41 14.28
C ARG A 101 -10.24 3.82 13.73
N PHE A 102 -9.21 3.70 14.56
CA PHE A 102 -7.94 3.12 14.13
C PHE A 102 -8.04 1.62 13.83
N ALA A 103 -8.94 0.88 14.49
CA ALA A 103 -9.24 -0.49 14.14
C ALA A 103 -9.80 -0.61 12.70
N TRP A 104 -10.77 0.24 12.35
CA TRP A 104 -11.34 0.26 10.99
C TRP A 104 -10.35 0.72 9.93
N ILE A 105 -9.47 1.67 10.27
CA ILE A 105 -8.38 2.12 9.37
C ILE A 105 -7.42 0.96 9.10
N ALA A 106 -6.98 0.24 10.13
CA ALA A 106 -6.09 -0.92 9.96
C ALA A 106 -6.75 -2.01 9.09
N ILE A 107 -8.01 -2.37 9.37
CA ILE A 107 -8.75 -3.35 8.56
C ILE A 107 -8.83 -2.88 7.10
N GLY A 108 -9.16 -1.61 6.86
CA GLY A 108 -9.25 -1.04 5.52
C GLY A 108 -7.92 -1.06 4.76
N LEU A 109 -6.82 -0.68 5.41
CA LEU A 109 -5.47 -0.73 4.84
C LEU A 109 -5.04 -2.15 4.51
N TYR A 110 -5.37 -3.11 5.37
CA TYR A 110 -5.09 -4.53 5.15
C TYR A 110 -5.77 -5.05 3.88
N PHE A 111 -7.09 -4.84 3.76
CA PHE A 111 -7.82 -5.25 2.54
C PHE A 111 -7.35 -4.52 1.30
N TYR A 112 -7.11 -3.21 1.40
CA TYR A 112 -6.57 -2.43 0.29
C TYR A 112 -5.22 -2.99 -0.18
N GLY A 113 -4.32 -3.29 0.75
CA GLY A 113 -3.00 -3.84 0.44
C GLY A 113 -3.07 -5.18 -0.30
N ILE A 114 -3.99 -6.07 0.09
CA ILE A 114 -4.21 -7.35 -0.60
C ILE A 114 -4.73 -7.12 -2.02
N LEU A 115 -5.81 -6.36 -2.18
CA LEU A 115 -6.43 -6.13 -3.47
C LEU A 115 -5.47 -5.45 -4.45
N ASP A 116 -4.81 -4.38 -4.01
CA ASP A 116 -3.87 -3.62 -4.82
C ASP A 116 -2.69 -4.47 -5.30
N SER A 117 -2.11 -5.30 -4.45
CA SER A 117 -0.98 -6.15 -4.83
C SER A 117 -1.35 -7.24 -5.83
N VAL A 118 -2.56 -7.80 -5.74
CA VAL A 118 -3.06 -8.82 -6.67
C VAL A 118 -3.37 -8.20 -8.03
N VAL A 119 -4.05 -7.06 -8.05
CA VAL A 119 -4.37 -6.33 -9.29
C VAL A 119 -3.08 -5.96 -10.03
N GLU A 120 -2.10 -5.42 -9.32
CA GLU A 120 -0.82 -5.03 -9.92
C GLU A 120 -0.04 -6.23 -10.48
N ALA A 121 -0.05 -7.36 -9.79
CA ALA A 121 0.59 -8.57 -10.30
C ALA A 121 -0.09 -9.08 -11.57
N HIS A 122 -1.42 -9.01 -11.67
CA HIS A 122 -2.14 -9.34 -12.89
C HIS A 122 -1.85 -8.37 -14.04
N LEU A 123 -1.75 -7.07 -13.76
CA LEU A 123 -1.40 -6.07 -14.78
C LEU A 123 0.00 -6.29 -15.34
N ASN A 124 0.96 -6.64 -14.48
CA ASN A 124 2.32 -6.98 -14.91
C ASN A 124 2.35 -8.19 -15.86
N ASP A 125 1.50 -9.18 -15.62
CA ASP A 125 1.41 -10.37 -16.49
C ASP A 125 0.75 -10.02 -17.84
N PHE A 126 -0.31 -9.23 -17.82
CA PHE A 126 -1.01 -8.78 -19.03
C PHE A 126 -0.09 -7.94 -19.95
N ASP A 127 0.68 -7.02 -19.41
CA ASP A 127 1.61 -6.19 -20.19
C ASP A 127 2.67 -7.03 -20.94
N LYS A 128 3.06 -8.18 -20.39
CA LYS A 128 3.99 -9.11 -21.05
C LYS A 128 3.33 -9.84 -22.22
N ILE A 129 2.12 -10.36 -22.01
CA ILE A 129 1.37 -11.06 -23.06
C ILE A 129 1.12 -10.13 -24.24
N VAL A 130 0.80 -8.87 -24.00
CA VAL A 130 0.60 -7.88 -25.06
C VAL A 130 1.88 -7.62 -25.82
N LYS A 131 3.02 -7.47 -25.15
CA LYS A 131 4.33 -7.24 -25.79
C LYS A 131 4.79 -8.46 -26.59
N GLU A 132 4.57 -9.67 -26.09
CA GLU A 132 4.95 -10.90 -26.78
C GLU A 132 4.13 -11.14 -28.06
N ASN A 133 2.89 -10.64 -28.11
CA ASN A 133 1.98 -10.76 -29.25
C ASN A 133 2.02 -9.54 -30.19
N ASP A 134 2.88 -8.54 -29.98
CA ASP A 134 3.03 -7.38 -30.86
C ASP A 134 3.98 -7.72 -32.03
N PRO A 135 3.48 -7.83 -33.29
CA PRO A 135 4.32 -8.16 -34.45
C PRO A 135 5.37 -7.10 -34.80
N GLN A 136 5.35 -5.93 -34.13
CA GLN A 136 6.26 -4.83 -34.44
C GLN A 136 7.53 -4.83 -33.57
N SER A 137 7.65 -5.73 -32.60
CA SER A 137 8.85 -5.82 -31.75
C SER A 137 10.06 -6.47 -32.45
N ASP A 138 9.88 -7.06 -33.64
CA ASP A 138 10.89 -7.82 -34.38
C ASP A 138 11.54 -7.06 -35.56
N THR A 139 11.30 -5.76 -35.69
CA THR A 139 11.89 -4.96 -36.80
C THR A 139 13.04 -4.03 -36.33
N GLY A 140 13.97 -4.58 -35.58
CA GLY A 140 15.11 -3.81 -35.08
C GLY A 140 16.45 -4.48 -35.23
N ASP A 141 16.74 -5.15 -36.38
CA ASP A 141 18.14 -5.43 -36.74
C ASP A 141 18.27 -5.96 -38.18
N ILE A 142 17.88 -5.17 -39.17
CA ILE A 142 18.34 -5.37 -40.53
C ILE A 142 18.73 -4.01 -41.10
N ASP A 143 19.94 -3.56 -40.77
CA ASP A 143 20.79 -2.81 -41.67
C ASP A 143 22.18 -2.64 -41.09
N GLY A 144 23.06 -3.49 -41.53
CA GLY A 144 24.50 -3.40 -41.31
C GLY A 144 25.29 -4.01 -42.48
N LYS A 145 25.16 -3.42 -43.65
CA LYS A 145 26.18 -3.57 -44.71
C LYS A 145 26.53 -2.23 -45.27
#